data_bd92e0a6ad7a492118b3b984ed2ae820
#
_entry.id   bd92e0a6ad7a492118b3b984ed2ae820
#
_cell.length_a   1.000
_cell.length_b   1.000
_cell.length_c   1.000
_cell.angle_alpha   90.00
_cell.angle_beta   90.00
_cell.angle_gamma   90.00
#
_symmetry.space_group_name_H-M   'P 1'
#
loop_
_entity.id
_entity.type
_entity.pdbx_description
1 polymer ?
#
loop_
_entity_poly.entity_id
_entity_poly.type
_entity_poly.pdbx_seq_one_letter_code
_entity_poly.pdbx_strand_id
1 'polypeptide(L)'
;MSLEDQYCTDANLRARIALHQRFRTTAEDWHRWLFDRIAPAEGARILEVGCGSAEFWKQNADRTDPSWEITLTDQSVGMIEAAKAVLSERAAYAVTDVQDLPFADEAFDVVFAHHMLYHVADRPKAFAEISRVLVPGGLLHAATNGLGHLDELAALYAEELFPQSAKQFGIESGPPQLEPFFTGVEVERFDGELRVTEVEPVLAYIRSSFVYDGAPLDEQAAIVGAAIEREGAFRIATRSGLITARNP
;
A
#
# COMPACT_ATOMS: atom_id res chain seq x y z
N MET A 1 3.15 9.69 -18.08
CA MET A 1 2.49 8.41 -17.80
C MET A 1 1.41 8.67 -16.77
N SER A 2 0.15 8.28 -17.02
CA SER A 2 -0.94 8.48 -16.04
C SER A 2 -0.87 7.39 -14.95
N LEU A 3 -1.64 7.56 -13.85
CA LEU A 3 -1.82 6.50 -12.84
C LEU A 3 -2.36 5.21 -13.49
N GLU A 4 -3.26 5.34 -14.45
CA GLU A 4 -3.79 4.21 -15.22
C GLU A 4 -2.69 3.47 -16.00
N ASP A 5 -1.75 4.21 -16.62
CA ASP A 5 -0.62 3.60 -17.33
C ASP A 5 0.33 2.87 -16.38
N GLN A 6 0.49 3.37 -15.16
CA GLN A 6 1.38 2.77 -14.15
C GLN A 6 0.88 1.43 -13.65
N TYR A 7 -0.43 1.27 -13.53
CA TYR A 7 -1.10 0.08 -12.98
C TYR A 7 -1.85 -0.74 -14.02
N CYS A 8 -1.61 -0.48 -15.32
CA CYS A 8 -2.18 -1.31 -16.40
C CYS A 8 -1.65 -2.76 -16.37
N THR A 9 -0.46 -2.97 -15.79
CA THR A 9 0.10 -4.31 -15.49
C THR A 9 0.74 -4.30 -14.10
N ASP A 10 0.84 -5.47 -13.48
CA ASP A 10 1.48 -5.63 -12.17
C ASP A 10 3.02 -5.62 -12.21
N ALA A 11 3.65 -5.48 -13.38
CA ALA A 11 5.10 -5.57 -13.54
C ALA A 11 5.87 -4.53 -12.70
N ASN A 12 5.41 -3.27 -12.72
CA ASN A 12 6.01 -2.19 -11.93
C ASN A 12 5.83 -2.42 -10.42
N LEU A 13 4.64 -2.88 -10.03
CA LEU A 13 4.34 -3.22 -8.64
C LEU A 13 5.21 -4.39 -8.16
N ARG A 14 5.40 -5.42 -8.99
CA ARG A 14 6.28 -6.57 -8.68
C ARG A 14 7.73 -6.16 -8.45
N ALA A 15 8.29 -5.24 -9.25
CA ALA A 15 9.66 -4.77 -9.06
C ALA A 15 9.84 -4.09 -7.68
N ARG A 16 8.85 -3.29 -7.26
CA ARG A 16 8.84 -2.64 -5.96
C ARG A 16 8.72 -3.63 -4.80
N ILE A 17 7.78 -4.56 -4.90
CA ILE A 17 7.60 -5.64 -3.92
C ILE A 17 8.87 -6.48 -3.79
N ALA A 18 9.51 -6.85 -4.92
CA ALA A 18 10.71 -7.66 -4.94
C ALA A 18 11.89 -7.01 -4.19
N LEU A 19 12.08 -5.68 -4.30
CA LEU A 19 13.11 -4.96 -3.56
C LEU A 19 12.90 -5.12 -2.05
N HIS A 20 11.69 -4.88 -1.57
CA HIS A 20 11.35 -5.02 -0.14
C HIS A 20 11.48 -6.46 0.35
N GLN A 21 10.92 -7.43 -0.37
CA GLN A 21 10.97 -8.85 0.03
C GLN A 21 12.38 -9.38 0.12
N ARG A 22 13.25 -8.96 -0.82
CA ARG A 22 14.61 -9.50 -0.94
C ARG A 22 15.61 -8.90 0.05
N PHE A 23 15.46 -7.62 0.36
CA PHE A 23 16.51 -6.85 1.06
C PHE A 23 16.08 -6.29 2.41
N ARG A 24 14.86 -6.54 2.87
CA ARG A 24 14.43 -6.11 4.21
C ARG A 24 15.32 -6.75 5.29
N THR A 25 15.60 -5.99 6.33
CA THR A 25 16.35 -6.46 7.50
C THR A 25 15.45 -6.92 8.65
N THR A 26 14.18 -6.49 8.65
CA THR A 26 13.19 -6.94 9.62
C THR A 26 12.83 -8.40 9.36
N ALA A 27 12.81 -9.21 10.42
CA ALA A 27 12.43 -10.62 10.34
C ALA A 27 10.93 -10.78 10.00
N GLU A 28 10.13 -9.83 10.45
CA GLU A 28 8.68 -9.82 10.25
C GLU A 28 8.33 -9.30 8.85
N ASP A 29 7.39 -9.97 8.17
CA ASP A 29 6.87 -9.52 6.90
C ASP A 29 5.82 -8.43 7.10
N TRP A 30 5.84 -7.39 6.26
CA TRP A 30 4.91 -6.27 6.32
C TRP A 30 3.44 -6.69 6.27
N HIS A 31 3.07 -7.58 5.33
CA HIS A 31 1.69 -8.02 5.18
C HIS A 31 1.25 -8.92 6.33
N ARG A 32 2.18 -9.72 6.89
CA ARG A 32 1.95 -10.52 8.08
C ARG A 32 1.76 -9.64 9.32
N TRP A 33 2.58 -8.61 9.44
CA TRP A 33 2.49 -7.61 10.50
C TRP A 33 1.16 -6.86 10.46
N LEU A 34 0.68 -6.45 9.26
CA LEU A 34 -0.65 -5.87 9.09
C LEU A 34 -1.75 -6.84 9.52
N PHE A 35 -1.64 -8.10 9.09
CA PHE A 35 -2.64 -9.13 9.40
C PHE A 35 -2.75 -9.41 10.91
N ASP A 36 -1.66 -9.34 11.66
CA ASP A 36 -1.66 -9.53 13.12
C ASP A 36 -2.40 -8.42 13.88
N ARG A 37 -2.69 -7.31 13.19
CA ARG A 37 -3.39 -6.14 13.76
C ARG A 37 -4.85 -6.05 13.37
N ILE A 38 -5.28 -6.95 12.52
CA ILE A 38 -6.69 -7.11 12.21
C ILE A 38 -7.23 -8.30 13.00
N ALA A 39 -8.41 -8.15 13.56
CA ALA A 39 -9.12 -9.23 14.25
C ALA A 39 -10.61 -9.18 13.90
N PRO A 40 -10.98 -9.36 12.61
CA PRO A 40 -12.38 -9.42 12.23
C PRO A 40 -13.05 -10.60 12.92
N ALA A 41 -14.33 -10.43 13.29
CA ALA A 41 -15.12 -11.51 13.83
C ALA A 41 -15.31 -12.65 12.80
N GLU A 42 -15.71 -13.83 13.27
CA GLU A 42 -16.18 -14.91 12.40
C GLU A 42 -17.33 -14.41 11.52
N GLY A 43 -17.31 -14.69 10.23
CA GLY A 43 -18.30 -14.24 9.26
C GLY A 43 -18.23 -12.74 8.92
N ALA A 44 -17.16 -12.05 9.26
CA ALA A 44 -17.02 -10.62 8.99
C ALA A 44 -17.08 -10.30 7.48
N ARG A 45 -17.79 -9.22 7.14
CA ARG A 45 -17.86 -8.64 5.80
C ARG A 45 -16.71 -7.64 5.65
N ILE A 46 -15.81 -7.93 4.76
CA ILE A 46 -14.56 -7.16 4.58
C ILE A 46 -14.53 -6.55 3.19
N LEU A 47 -14.31 -5.25 3.12
CA LEU A 47 -14.02 -4.55 1.87
C LEU A 47 -12.54 -4.13 1.85
N GLU A 48 -11.83 -4.39 0.77
CA GLU A 48 -10.57 -3.72 0.48
C GLU A 48 -10.74 -2.79 -0.71
N VAL A 49 -10.45 -1.49 -0.49
CA VAL A 49 -10.43 -0.46 -1.53
C VAL A 49 -8.99 -0.26 -2.03
N GLY A 50 -8.81 -0.24 -3.36
CA GLY A 50 -7.48 -0.17 -3.98
C GLY A 50 -6.64 -1.42 -3.68
N CYS A 51 -7.20 -2.62 -3.87
CA CYS A 51 -6.58 -3.89 -3.50
C CYS A 51 -5.31 -4.25 -4.31
N GLY A 52 -5.07 -3.55 -5.42
CA GLY A 52 -3.98 -3.88 -6.33
C GLY A 52 -4.03 -5.34 -6.77
N SER A 53 -2.89 -6.01 -6.78
CA SER A 53 -2.79 -7.45 -7.10
C SER A 53 -3.15 -8.40 -5.95
N ALA A 54 -3.80 -7.92 -4.90
CA ALA A 54 -4.17 -8.68 -3.69
C ALA A 54 -2.97 -9.32 -2.95
N GLU A 55 -1.81 -8.67 -2.94
CA GLU A 55 -0.60 -9.20 -2.30
C GLU A 55 -0.79 -9.42 -0.79
N PHE A 56 -1.54 -8.56 -0.10
CA PHE A 56 -1.90 -8.74 1.31
C PHE A 56 -2.57 -10.10 1.56
N TRP A 57 -3.55 -10.45 0.75
CA TRP A 57 -4.28 -11.72 0.87
C TRP A 57 -3.44 -12.92 0.47
N LYS A 58 -2.63 -12.78 -0.57
CA LYS A 58 -1.69 -13.81 -1.02
C LYS A 58 -0.71 -14.18 0.08
N GLN A 59 -0.12 -13.20 0.76
CA GLN A 59 0.84 -13.43 1.85
C GLN A 59 0.19 -14.00 3.12
N ASN A 60 -1.13 -13.89 3.27
CA ASN A 60 -1.89 -14.35 4.42
C ASN A 60 -2.91 -15.46 4.08
N ALA A 61 -2.78 -16.11 2.92
CA ALA A 61 -3.73 -17.13 2.45
C ALA A 61 -3.90 -18.30 3.44
N ASP A 62 -2.84 -18.65 4.16
CA ASP A 62 -2.82 -19.69 5.21
C ASP A 62 -3.51 -19.27 6.52
N ARG A 63 -3.82 -17.99 6.68
CA ARG A 63 -4.38 -17.40 7.91
C ARG A 63 -5.75 -16.76 7.70
N THR A 64 -6.16 -16.59 6.45
CA THR A 64 -7.46 -15.99 6.11
C THR A 64 -8.59 -16.93 6.52
N ASP A 65 -9.47 -16.46 7.40
CA ASP A 65 -10.62 -17.23 7.87
C ASP A 65 -11.57 -17.54 6.72
N PRO A 66 -11.95 -18.80 6.50
CA PRO A 66 -12.85 -19.19 5.41
C PRO A 66 -14.28 -18.62 5.56
N SER A 67 -14.68 -18.19 6.74
CA SER A 67 -15.98 -17.58 7.00
C SER A 67 -16.09 -16.13 6.58
N TRP A 68 -14.98 -15.43 6.33
CA TRP A 68 -15.00 -14.02 5.94
C TRP A 68 -15.57 -13.83 4.54
N GLU A 69 -16.47 -12.86 4.40
CA GLU A 69 -17.01 -12.40 3.12
C GLU A 69 -16.14 -11.25 2.59
N ILE A 70 -15.21 -11.56 1.67
CA ILE A 70 -14.21 -10.63 1.18
C ILE A 70 -14.68 -10.01 -0.14
N THR A 71 -14.64 -8.69 -0.22
CA THR A 71 -14.86 -7.92 -1.44
C THR A 71 -13.61 -7.09 -1.75
N LEU A 72 -13.05 -7.26 -2.93
CA LEU A 72 -11.86 -6.53 -3.39
C LEU A 72 -12.25 -5.53 -4.48
N THR A 73 -11.81 -4.28 -4.32
CA THR A 73 -12.06 -3.25 -5.32
C THR A 73 -10.78 -2.52 -5.71
N ASP A 74 -10.70 -2.13 -6.96
CA ASP A 74 -9.66 -1.25 -7.50
C ASP A 74 -10.24 -0.49 -8.69
N GLN A 75 -9.74 0.69 -8.99
CA GLN A 75 -10.15 1.40 -10.20
C GLN A 75 -9.51 0.85 -11.48
N SER A 76 -8.45 0.04 -11.36
CA SER A 76 -7.76 -0.61 -12.47
C SER A 76 -8.35 -2.00 -12.76
N VAL A 77 -8.87 -2.18 -13.97
CA VAL A 77 -9.30 -3.50 -14.46
C VAL A 77 -8.16 -4.52 -14.40
N GLY A 78 -6.91 -4.11 -14.75
CA GLY A 78 -5.74 -4.99 -14.72
C GLY A 78 -5.39 -5.46 -13.31
N MET A 79 -5.58 -4.61 -12.27
CA MET A 79 -5.38 -5.00 -10.88
C MET A 79 -6.45 -5.99 -10.42
N ILE A 80 -7.71 -5.77 -10.77
CA ILE A 80 -8.79 -6.71 -10.46
C ILE A 80 -8.55 -8.08 -11.10
N GLU A 81 -8.09 -8.13 -12.35
CA GLU A 81 -7.75 -9.41 -12.99
C GLU A 81 -6.55 -10.11 -12.30
N ALA A 82 -5.54 -9.35 -11.85
CA ALA A 82 -4.45 -9.89 -11.05
C ALA A 82 -4.93 -10.40 -9.68
N ALA A 83 -5.82 -9.68 -9.01
CA ALA A 83 -6.41 -10.10 -7.74
C ALA A 83 -7.24 -11.40 -7.87
N LYS A 84 -8.03 -11.53 -8.95
CA LYS A 84 -8.78 -12.76 -9.27
C LYS A 84 -7.86 -13.96 -9.45
N ALA A 85 -6.67 -13.78 -10.02
CA ALA A 85 -5.70 -14.86 -10.16
C ALA A 85 -5.16 -15.36 -8.80
N VAL A 86 -5.24 -14.52 -7.75
CA VAL A 86 -4.79 -14.86 -6.38
C VAL A 86 -5.88 -15.55 -5.58
N LEU A 87 -7.07 -14.96 -5.48
CA LEU A 87 -8.15 -15.45 -4.60
C LEU A 87 -9.25 -16.22 -5.32
N SER A 88 -9.30 -16.15 -6.65
CA SER A 88 -10.33 -16.85 -7.45
C SER A 88 -11.75 -16.57 -6.91
N GLU A 89 -12.53 -17.60 -6.60
CA GLU A 89 -13.90 -17.48 -6.09
C GLU A 89 -13.99 -17.19 -4.56
N ARG A 90 -12.83 -17.01 -3.89
CA ARG A 90 -12.78 -16.70 -2.45
C ARG A 90 -13.14 -15.26 -2.12
N ALA A 91 -13.28 -14.38 -3.12
CA ALA A 91 -13.66 -12.99 -2.96
C ALA A 91 -14.63 -12.54 -4.05
N ALA A 92 -15.44 -11.53 -3.77
CA ALA A 92 -16.14 -10.74 -4.75
C ALA A 92 -15.21 -9.63 -5.29
N TYR A 93 -15.47 -9.15 -6.51
CA TYR A 93 -14.60 -8.16 -7.17
C TYR A 93 -15.44 -7.08 -7.85
N ALA A 94 -15.00 -5.82 -7.73
CA ALA A 94 -15.58 -4.73 -8.48
C ALA A 94 -14.51 -3.74 -8.95
N VAL A 95 -14.66 -3.24 -10.17
CA VAL A 95 -13.89 -2.09 -10.65
C VAL A 95 -14.64 -0.84 -10.24
N THR A 96 -14.08 -0.04 -9.32
CA THR A 96 -14.77 1.16 -8.80
C THR A 96 -13.79 2.17 -8.22
N ASP A 97 -14.21 3.43 -8.16
CA ASP A 97 -13.53 4.50 -7.46
C ASP A 97 -13.99 4.50 -5.98
N VAL A 98 -13.05 4.61 -5.05
CA VAL A 98 -13.33 4.75 -3.61
C VAL A 98 -14.19 5.98 -3.29
N GLN A 99 -14.21 6.98 -4.18
CA GLN A 99 -15.03 8.19 -4.07
C GLN A 99 -16.50 7.98 -4.45
N ASP A 100 -16.86 6.78 -4.97
CA ASP A 100 -18.25 6.44 -5.38
C ASP A 100 -18.43 4.91 -5.31
N LEU A 101 -18.57 4.39 -4.10
CA LEU A 101 -18.66 2.96 -3.85
C LEU A 101 -20.07 2.42 -4.14
N PRO A 102 -20.22 1.39 -5.01
CA PRO A 102 -21.52 0.86 -5.42
C PRO A 102 -22.12 -0.12 -4.39
N PHE A 103 -21.93 0.17 -3.10
CA PHE A 103 -22.41 -0.65 -2.00
C PHE A 103 -23.44 0.10 -1.17
N ALA A 104 -24.34 -0.64 -0.52
CA ALA A 104 -25.29 -0.08 0.42
C ALA A 104 -24.59 0.50 1.66
N ASP A 105 -25.27 1.37 2.38
CA ASP A 105 -24.86 1.84 3.70
C ASP A 105 -24.71 0.65 4.64
N GLU A 106 -23.74 0.69 5.54
CA GLU A 106 -23.50 -0.32 6.58
C GLU A 106 -23.33 -1.76 6.04
N ALA A 107 -22.76 -1.88 4.83
CA ALA A 107 -22.57 -3.17 4.19
C ALA A 107 -21.37 -3.97 4.73
N PHE A 108 -20.40 -3.31 5.38
CA PHE A 108 -19.14 -3.92 5.79
C PHE A 108 -18.80 -3.68 7.26
N ASP A 109 -18.18 -4.67 7.89
CA ASP A 109 -17.72 -4.61 9.27
C ASP A 109 -16.30 -4.03 9.35
N VAL A 110 -15.49 -4.24 8.29
CA VAL A 110 -14.11 -3.74 8.17
C VAL A 110 -13.83 -3.26 6.76
N VAL A 111 -13.15 -2.13 6.64
CA VAL A 111 -12.61 -1.62 5.37
C VAL A 111 -11.08 -1.53 5.44
N PHE A 112 -10.40 -2.09 4.47
CA PHE A 112 -8.96 -1.94 4.26
C PHE A 112 -8.68 -0.94 3.15
N ALA A 113 -7.72 -0.05 3.38
CA ALA A 113 -7.21 0.91 2.42
C ALA A 113 -5.68 0.91 2.46
N HIS A 114 -5.06 -0.11 1.86
CA HIS A 114 -3.63 -0.34 1.97
C HIS A 114 -2.87 0.33 0.82
N HIS A 115 -2.02 1.33 1.14
CA HIS A 115 -1.16 2.04 0.20
C HIS A 115 -1.89 2.68 -1.00
N MET A 116 -3.12 3.16 -0.80
CA MET A 116 -3.92 3.73 -1.89
C MET A 116 -4.44 5.15 -1.62
N LEU A 117 -4.70 5.55 -0.37
CA LEU A 117 -5.35 6.83 -0.03
C LEU A 117 -4.56 8.07 -0.47
N TYR A 118 -3.25 7.99 -0.60
CA TYR A 118 -2.44 9.08 -1.12
C TYR A 118 -2.58 9.29 -2.65
N HIS A 119 -3.21 8.36 -3.37
CA HIS A 119 -3.56 8.51 -4.78
C HIS A 119 -4.94 9.14 -4.99
N VAL A 120 -5.75 9.24 -3.94
CA VAL A 120 -7.12 9.74 -4.04
C VAL A 120 -7.13 11.27 -4.15
N ALA A 121 -7.83 11.79 -5.16
CA ALA A 121 -7.90 13.22 -5.43
C ALA A 121 -8.77 13.97 -4.39
N ASP A 122 -9.99 13.46 -4.12
CA ASP A 122 -10.93 13.98 -3.13
C ASP A 122 -11.03 13.00 -1.94
N ARG A 123 -10.05 13.07 -1.04
CA ARG A 123 -10.03 12.22 0.16
C ARG A 123 -11.22 12.44 1.09
N PRO A 124 -11.69 13.67 1.37
CA PRO A 124 -12.92 13.86 2.14
C PRO A 124 -14.11 13.07 1.58
N LYS A 125 -14.31 13.05 0.26
CA LYS A 125 -15.36 12.26 -0.39
C LYS A 125 -15.14 10.76 -0.19
N ALA A 126 -13.91 10.28 -0.36
CA ALA A 126 -13.58 8.88 -0.12
C ALA A 126 -13.81 8.47 1.35
N PHE A 127 -13.45 9.33 2.31
CA PHE A 127 -13.69 9.04 3.73
C PHE A 127 -15.17 9.00 4.07
N ALA A 128 -15.98 9.88 3.47
CA ALA A 128 -17.43 9.84 3.61
C ALA A 128 -18.04 8.54 3.05
N GLU A 129 -17.57 8.07 1.89
CA GLU A 129 -18.00 6.79 1.30
C GLU A 129 -17.56 5.60 2.15
N ILE A 130 -16.30 5.57 2.63
CA ILE A 130 -15.81 4.51 3.53
C ILE A 130 -16.63 4.49 4.83
N SER A 131 -16.91 5.65 5.42
CA SER A 131 -17.76 5.75 6.61
C SER A 131 -19.19 5.28 6.33
N ARG A 132 -19.76 5.65 5.19
CA ARG A 132 -21.12 5.25 4.80
C ARG A 132 -21.29 3.74 4.65
N VAL A 133 -20.30 3.07 4.04
CA VAL A 133 -20.39 1.61 3.82
C VAL A 133 -19.99 0.78 5.05
N LEU A 134 -19.33 1.37 6.04
CA LEU A 134 -19.03 0.73 7.33
C LEU A 134 -20.25 0.75 8.25
N VAL A 135 -20.46 -0.34 8.98
CA VAL A 135 -21.43 -0.36 10.09
C VAL A 135 -21.00 0.61 11.21
N PRO A 136 -21.91 1.12 12.05
CA PRO A 136 -21.54 1.82 13.27
C PRO A 136 -20.57 0.99 14.14
N GLY A 137 -19.46 1.58 14.56
CA GLY A 137 -18.38 0.90 15.26
C GLY A 137 -17.45 0.03 14.38
N GLY A 138 -17.74 -0.09 13.08
CA GLY A 138 -16.89 -0.78 12.11
C GLY A 138 -15.49 -0.16 12.00
N LEU A 139 -14.53 -0.91 11.47
CA LEU A 139 -13.12 -0.54 11.50
C LEU A 139 -12.59 -0.16 10.11
N LEU A 140 -11.89 0.97 10.04
CA LEU A 140 -10.99 1.32 8.95
C LEU A 140 -9.56 0.94 9.32
N HIS A 141 -8.88 0.21 8.45
CA HIS A 141 -7.44 -0.06 8.49
C HIS A 141 -6.78 0.57 7.27
N ALA A 142 -6.04 1.65 7.47
CA ALA A 142 -5.35 2.39 6.42
C ALA A 142 -3.83 2.24 6.56
N ALA A 143 -3.23 1.39 5.75
CA ALA A 143 -1.77 1.24 5.69
C ALA A 143 -1.17 2.30 4.75
N THR A 144 -0.10 2.94 5.20
CA THR A 144 0.55 4.01 4.43
C THR A 144 2.02 4.19 4.82
N ASN A 145 2.69 5.12 4.15
CA ASN A 145 4.09 5.46 4.41
C ASN A 145 4.20 6.67 5.33
N GLY A 146 5.33 6.77 6.03
CA GLY A 146 5.70 7.93 6.82
C GLY A 146 6.74 8.83 6.12
N LEU A 147 6.98 9.98 6.70
CA LEU A 147 8.05 10.89 6.24
C LEU A 147 9.40 10.18 6.32
N GLY A 148 10.23 10.35 5.30
CA GLY A 148 11.53 9.68 5.19
C GLY A 148 11.47 8.25 4.65
N HIS A 149 10.32 7.78 4.16
CA HIS A 149 10.21 6.48 3.50
C HIS A 149 10.94 6.50 2.15
N LEU A 150 11.99 5.68 2.03
CA LEU A 150 12.82 5.52 0.83
C LEU A 150 13.51 6.82 0.37
N ASP A 151 13.84 7.74 1.30
CA ASP A 151 14.50 9.01 0.97
C ASP A 151 15.81 8.81 0.20
N GLU A 152 16.55 7.73 0.47
CA GLU A 152 17.79 7.43 -0.22
C GLU A 152 17.57 7.09 -1.71
N LEU A 153 16.42 6.48 -2.06
CA LEU A 153 16.03 6.28 -3.45
C LEU A 153 15.59 7.59 -4.10
N ALA A 154 14.85 8.41 -3.37
CA ALA A 154 14.43 9.73 -3.84
C ALA A 154 15.65 10.60 -4.17
N ALA A 155 16.68 10.59 -3.32
CA ALA A 155 17.91 11.34 -3.53
C ALA A 155 18.73 10.87 -4.76
N LEU A 156 18.57 9.61 -5.18
CA LEU A 156 19.28 9.06 -6.33
C LEU A 156 18.75 9.57 -7.68
N TYR A 157 17.44 9.82 -7.79
CA TYR A 157 16.84 10.08 -9.10
C TYR A 157 16.10 11.41 -9.18
N ALA A 158 15.15 11.65 -8.30
CA ALA A 158 14.44 12.94 -8.18
C ALA A 158 13.76 12.99 -6.80
N GLU A 159 13.91 14.11 -6.12
CA GLU A 159 13.22 14.37 -4.83
C GLU A 159 11.69 14.19 -4.93
N GLU A 160 11.12 14.30 -6.13
CA GLU A 160 9.70 14.22 -6.42
C GLU A 160 9.17 12.77 -6.50
N LEU A 161 10.07 11.76 -6.47
CA LEU A 161 9.69 10.35 -6.61
C LEU A 161 8.80 9.82 -5.49
N PHE A 162 9.02 10.26 -4.25
CA PHE A 162 8.44 9.63 -3.06
C PHE A 162 7.82 10.58 -2.01
N PRO A 163 8.19 11.86 -1.91
CA PRO A 163 7.73 12.71 -0.81
C PRO A 163 6.25 13.03 -0.86
N GLN A 164 5.62 12.93 -2.02
CA GLN A 164 4.23 13.34 -2.21
C GLN A 164 3.25 12.42 -1.47
N SER A 165 3.45 11.10 -1.47
CA SER A 165 2.52 10.16 -0.87
C SER A 165 2.37 10.36 0.63
N ALA A 166 3.48 10.39 1.38
CA ALA A 166 3.47 10.59 2.83
C ALA A 166 3.00 12.01 3.23
N LYS A 167 3.24 13.02 2.37
CA LYS A 167 2.72 14.37 2.59
C LYS A 167 1.22 14.47 2.31
N GLN A 168 0.73 13.74 1.32
CA GLN A 168 -0.69 13.75 0.95
C GLN A 168 -1.54 12.94 1.93
N PHE A 169 -1.13 11.71 2.22
CA PHE A 169 -1.75 10.84 3.21
C PHE A 169 -0.70 9.86 3.76
N GLY A 170 -0.07 10.20 4.85
CA GLY A 170 0.95 9.40 5.54
C GLY A 170 0.61 9.18 7.00
N ILE A 171 1.47 8.44 7.71
CA ILE A 171 1.25 8.19 9.15
C ILE A 171 1.28 9.46 10.00
N GLU A 172 1.91 10.53 9.53
CA GLU A 172 1.90 11.84 10.20
C GLU A 172 0.75 12.74 9.72
N SER A 173 0.42 12.69 8.43
CA SER A 173 -0.56 13.61 7.81
C SER A 173 -1.96 13.01 7.67
N GLY A 174 -2.11 11.69 7.80
CA GLY A 174 -3.38 10.97 7.66
C GLY A 174 -4.33 11.15 8.83
N PRO A 175 -3.88 10.99 10.10
CA PRO A 175 -4.78 11.04 11.25
C PRO A 175 -5.64 12.31 11.31
N PRO A 176 -5.11 13.54 11.15
CA PRO A 176 -5.93 14.75 11.15
C PRO A 176 -6.98 14.81 10.02
N GLN A 177 -6.74 14.09 8.91
CA GLN A 177 -7.70 14.03 7.79
C GLN A 177 -8.83 13.05 8.07
N LEU A 178 -8.60 12.02 8.91
CA LEU A 178 -9.60 11.02 9.29
C LEU A 178 -10.50 11.46 10.44
N GLU A 179 -9.96 12.24 11.40
CA GLU A 179 -10.68 12.67 12.60
C GLU A 179 -12.06 13.32 12.35
N PRO A 180 -12.32 14.07 11.24
CA PRO A 180 -13.65 14.58 10.95
C PRO A 180 -14.70 13.52 10.61
N PHE A 181 -14.29 12.32 10.23
CA PHE A 181 -15.15 11.24 9.75
C PHE A 181 -15.18 10.03 10.67
N PHE A 182 -14.12 9.85 11.48
CA PHE A 182 -13.90 8.65 12.29
C PHE A 182 -13.49 9.01 13.71
N THR A 183 -13.66 8.08 14.63
CA THR A 183 -13.27 8.18 16.04
C THR A 183 -12.14 7.20 16.35
N GLY A 184 -11.42 7.40 17.46
CA GLY A 184 -10.39 6.46 17.92
C GLY A 184 -9.28 6.25 16.89
N VAL A 185 -8.82 7.33 16.24
CA VAL A 185 -7.74 7.27 15.27
C VAL A 185 -6.43 6.98 15.98
N GLU A 186 -5.82 5.83 15.67
CA GLU A 186 -4.57 5.36 16.26
C GLU A 186 -3.55 5.04 15.17
N VAL A 187 -2.25 5.15 15.50
CA VAL A 187 -1.15 4.89 14.55
C VAL A 187 -0.18 3.90 15.15
N GLU A 188 0.11 2.84 14.41
CA GLU A 188 1.22 1.94 14.70
C GLU A 188 2.27 2.03 13.59
N ARG A 189 3.56 2.10 13.96
CA ARG A 189 4.68 2.21 13.02
C ARG A 189 5.32 0.86 12.74
N PHE A 190 5.74 0.69 11.50
CA PHE A 190 6.57 -0.41 11.03
C PHE A 190 7.80 0.16 10.33
N ASP A 191 8.77 0.59 11.11
CA ASP A 191 10.01 1.15 10.61
C ASP A 191 11.06 0.05 10.39
N GLY A 192 11.88 0.19 9.35
CA GLY A 192 12.91 -0.77 9.01
C GLY A 192 13.96 -0.20 8.07
N GLU A 193 14.75 -1.10 7.51
CA GLU A 193 15.83 -0.79 6.55
C GLU A 193 15.86 -1.89 5.48
N LEU A 194 16.16 -1.50 4.24
CA LEU A 194 16.61 -2.42 3.20
C LEU A 194 18.14 -2.35 3.11
N ARG A 195 18.78 -3.51 3.10
CA ARG A 195 20.22 -3.63 2.87
C ARG A 195 20.47 -4.23 1.49
N VAL A 196 20.49 -3.35 0.50
CA VAL A 196 20.59 -3.76 -0.90
C VAL A 196 22.05 -4.03 -1.26
N THR A 197 22.36 -5.27 -1.62
CA THR A 197 23.70 -5.75 -1.94
C THR A 197 23.98 -5.87 -3.44
N GLU A 198 23.05 -5.43 -4.28
CA GLU A 198 23.13 -5.49 -5.73
C GLU A 198 22.59 -4.20 -6.34
N VAL A 199 23.21 -3.74 -7.43
CA VAL A 199 22.82 -2.48 -8.10
C VAL A 199 21.48 -2.61 -8.83
N GLU A 200 21.32 -3.69 -9.60
CA GLU A 200 20.17 -3.82 -10.52
C GLU A 200 18.78 -3.74 -9.85
N PRO A 201 18.54 -4.30 -8.65
CA PRO A 201 17.25 -4.15 -7.97
C PRO A 201 16.87 -2.69 -7.66
N VAL A 202 17.86 -1.84 -7.36
CA VAL A 202 17.65 -0.38 -7.17
C VAL A 202 17.26 0.27 -8.48
N LEU A 203 17.98 -0.03 -9.57
CA LEU A 203 17.67 0.52 -10.89
C LEU A 203 16.30 0.05 -11.40
N ALA A 204 15.96 -1.22 -11.16
CA ALA A 204 14.64 -1.76 -11.50
C ALA A 204 13.52 -1.03 -10.75
N TYR A 205 13.74 -0.70 -9.48
CA TYR A 205 12.80 0.11 -8.70
C TYR A 205 12.62 1.51 -9.32
N ILE A 206 13.72 2.21 -9.65
CA ILE A 206 13.67 3.53 -10.31
C ILE A 206 12.91 3.45 -11.64
N ARG A 207 13.21 2.44 -12.48
CA ARG A 207 12.50 2.24 -13.77
C ARG A 207 11.00 1.95 -13.59
N SER A 208 10.59 1.40 -12.46
CA SER A 208 9.18 1.15 -12.17
C SER A 208 8.40 2.40 -11.79
N SER A 209 9.07 3.54 -11.61
CA SER A 209 8.44 4.79 -11.21
C SER A 209 7.80 5.50 -12.40
N PHE A 210 6.67 6.16 -12.16
CA PHE A 210 5.96 6.96 -13.16
C PHE A 210 6.73 8.24 -13.58
N VAL A 211 7.68 8.69 -12.77
CA VAL A 211 8.53 9.85 -13.10
C VAL A 211 9.79 9.45 -13.87
N TYR A 212 10.04 8.14 -14.07
CA TYR A 212 11.16 7.68 -14.88
C TYR A 212 10.92 8.01 -16.37
N ASP A 213 11.81 8.78 -16.94
CA ASP A 213 11.72 9.31 -18.31
C ASP A 213 12.46 8.46 -19.37
N GLY A 214 13.07 7.36 -18.96
CA GLY A 214 13.86 6.48 -19.82
C GLY A 214 15.33 6.87 -19.93
N ALA A 215 15.81 7.87 -19.17
CA ALA A 215 17.20 8.27 -19.18
C ALA A 215 18.16 7.15 -18.70
N PRO A 216 19.42 7.12 -19.19
CA PRO A 216 20.42 6.21 -18.63
C PRO A 216 20.62 6.40 -17.14
N LEU A 217 20.79 5.29 -16.40
CA LEU A 217 20.96 5.28 -14.95
C LEU A 217 22.40 4.96 -14.54
N ASP A 218 23.40 5.32 -15.38
CA ASP A 218 24.82 5.00 -15.13
C ASP A 218 25.36 5.71 -13.88
N GLU A 219 24.94 6.94 -13.62
CA GLU A 219 25.32 7.69 -12.42
C GLU A 219 24.72 7.05 -11.17
N GLN A 220 23.43 6.68 -11.18
CA GLN A 220 22.77 5.99 -10.10
C GLN A 220 23.42 4.63 -9.83
N ALA A 221 23.74 3.91 -10.89
CA ALA A 221 24.47 2.63 -10.79
C ALA A 221 25.83 2.81 -10.12
N ALA A 222 26.58 3.86 -10.49
CA ALA A 222 27.89 4.15 -9.90
C ALA A 222 27.79 4.52 -8.41
N ILE A 223 26.81 5.35 -8.03
CA ILE A 223 26.56 5.75 -6.64
C ILE A 223 26.22 4.53 -5.78
N VAL A 224 25.27 3.71 -6.22
CA VAL A 224 24.84 2.49 -5.51
C VAL A 224 26.00 1.49 -5.42
N GLY A 225 26.72 1.27 -6.52
CA GLY A 225 27.89 0.37 -6.56
C GLY A 225 28.98 0.79 -5.57
N ALA A 226 29.35 2.08 -5.57
CA ALA A 226 30.32 2.62 -4.63
C ALA A 226 29.89 2.48 -3.16
N ALA A 227 28.61 2.65 -2.85
CA ALA A 227 28.07 2.43 -1.51
C ALA A 227 28.18 0.94 -1.10
N ILE A 228 27.84 0.03 -2.01
CA ILE A 228 27.94 -1.42 -1.78
C ILE A 228 29.41 -1.82 -1.56
N GLU A 229 30.34 -1.32 -2.37
CA GLU A 229 31.78 -1.60 -2.21
C GLU A 229 32.33 -1.08 -0.89
N ARG A 230 31.93 0.10 -0.45
CA ARG A 230 32.44 0.75 0.76
C ARG A 230 31.82 0.19 2.05
N GLU A 231 30.49 -0.10 2.04
CA GLU A 231 29.71 -0.38 3.25
C GLU A 231 29.10 -1.80 3.26
N GLY A 232 29.30 -2.56 2.17
CA GLY A 232 28.73 -3.90 2.01
C GLY A 232 27.24 -3.90 1.62
N ALA A 233 26.60 -2.74 1.55
CA ALA A 233 25.22 -2.58 1.09
C ALA A 233 24.88 -1.10 0.84
N PHE A 234 23.97 -0.84 -0.09
CA PHE A 234 23.25 0.42 -0.16
C PHE A 234 22.04 0.34 0.79
N ARG A 235 22.02 1.21 1.79
CA ARG A 235 21.00 1.22 2.86
C ARG A 235 19.88 2.16 2.49
N ILE A 236 18.64 1.71 2.70
CA ILE A 236 17.43 2.48 2.39
C ILE A 236 16.50 2.37 3.58
N ALA A 237 16.15 3.51 4.18
CA ALA A 237 15.22 3.56 5.29
C ALA A 237 13.78 3.27 4.82
N THR A 238 13.08 2.41 5.53
CA THR A 238 11.65 2.20 5.33
C THR A 238 10.87 2.77 6.52
N ARG A 239 9.84 3.55 6.21
CA ARG A 239 8.94 4.17 7.20
C ARG A 239 7.52 3.88 6.74
N SER A 240 6.87 2.93 7.38
CA SER A 240 5.49 2.56 7.07
C SER A 240 4.69 2.43 8.36
N GLY A 241 3.40 2.33 8.25
CA GLY A 241 2.55 2.13 9.41
C GLY A 241 1.10 1.88 9.04
N LEU A 242 0.35 1.54 10.05
CA LEU A 242 -1.08 1.33 10.01
C LEU A 242 -1.78 2.44 10.80
N ILE A 243 -2.77 3.07 10.19
CA ILE A 243 -3.73 3.95 10.86
C ILE A 243 -5.00 3.14 11.02
N THR A 244 -5.50 3.00 12.24
CA THR A 244 -6.80 2.40 12.54
C THR A 244 -7.77 3.47 13.00
N ALA A 245 -9.03 3.33 12.64
CA ALA A 245 -10.09 4.25 13.03
C ALA A 245 -11.43 3.54 13.10
N ARG A 246 -12.39 4.07 13.89
CA ARG A 246 -13.73 3.51 14.04
C ARG A 246 -14.78 4.41 13.41
N ASN A 247 -15.70 3.80 12.69
CA ASN A 247 -16.91 4.49 12.24
C ASN A 247 -17.76 4.92 13.44
N PRO A 248 -18.25 6.17 13.48
CA PRO A 248 -19.08 6.68 14.57
C PRO A 248 -20.34 5.87 14.84
#